data_d7a8982b819b775d8a092e2b93476de2
#
_entry.id   d7a8982b819b775d8a092e2b93476de2
#
_cell.length_a   1.000
_cell.length_b   1.000
_cell.length_c   1.000
_cell.angle_alpha   90.00
_cell.angle_beta   90.00
_cell.angle_gamma   90.00
#
_symmetry.space_group_name_H-M   'P 1'
#
loop_
_entity.id
_entity.type
_entity.pdbx_description
1 polymer ?
#
loop_
_entity_poly.entity_id
_entity_poly.type
_entity_poly.pdbx_seq_one_letter_code
_entity_poly.pdbx_strand_id
1 'polypeptide(L)'
;STTVSIVFELLGASVAMALIKISADGGEFVDLIIYINTSKAVQIIFGILLSVVVAFSVGALVQWVSRLLLSYDYEKKAKWVGALFGSIALTAITYFILLKGIKGTSYAGQSFEVLGGETIKSFLTNQIFLIVMVSLTLWYSLSLLFIKKLKINIYKVIIGVGTFALALAFAGNDLVNFIGVPIAAWQSYEAWVISGVPAHEFSMQVLDAKVPTPTLFLFIAGIIMVLTLWFSSKAKLVVKTSIDLSNQGEIKERFQPNWVSRGFVRFAMGMSNVLSKTLPKTLQNKIEIQFEKPIIALAKDKTLELPAFDMVRAAVNLMVAGVLISIATSYKLPLSTTYVTFMVAMGSSLADRAWGRESAVYRVAGVLNVIGGWFFTALVAFSAAGVIAYLIHLGGPTAIAVLLFIVLLNFSSNYISRVKKSKEISAEDRLKKAESSSVQGVITESAANIANVVKRGNRIYTNVMHGLAEHDLELLKKNKKQIVKLSAEVDELSDNVFYFIKNLDESSLSASNFYLNVLGYLKDMTQSLEYISKV
;
A
#
# COMPACT_ATOMS: atom_id res chain seq x y z
N SER A 1 -3.77 8.66 -0.06
CA SER A 1 -3.55 8.57 1.40
C SER A 1 -4.70 9.23 2.15
N THR A 2 -5.38 8.46 2.97
CA THR A 2 -6.50 8.95 3.79
C THR A 2 -6.06 9.95 4.84
N THR A 3 -4.92 9.72 5.49
CA THR A 3 -4.38 10.67 6.48
C THR A 3 -4.11 12.05 5.87
N VAL A 4 -3.50 12.09 4.68
CA VAL A 4 -3.23 13.35 3.99
C VAL A 4 -4.54 14.05 3.63
N SER A 5 -5.52 13.33 3.08
CA SER A 5 -6.84 13.91 2.76
C SER A 5 -7.48 14.56 4.00
N ILE A 6 -7.59 13.85 5.11
CA ILE A 6 -8.25 14.37 6.32
C ILE A 6 -7.51 15.58 6.91
N VAL A 7 -6.17 15.55 6.95
CA VAL A 7 -5.39 16.68 7.46
C VAL A 7 -5.59 17.92 6.59
N PHE A 8 -5.57 17.77 5.27
CA PHE A 8 -5.77 18.90 4.36
C PHE A 8 -7.24 19.33 4.27
N GLU A 9 -8.21 18.43 4.48
CA GLU A 9 -9.63 18.77 4.63
C GLU A 9 -9.85 19.65 5.86
N LEU A 10 -9.31 19.27 7.01
CA LEU A 10 -9.38 20.07 8.23
C LEU A 10 -8.72 21.44 8.05
N LEU A 11 -7.54 21.48 7.44
CA LEU A 11 -6.84 22.72 7.19
C LEU A 11 -7.66 23.64 6.24
N GLY A 12 -8.21 23.07 5.16
CA GLY A 12 -9.02 23.82 4.21
C GLY A 12 -10.30 24.38 4.81
N ALA A 13 -11.01 23.57 5.62
CA ALA A 13 -12.18 24.04 6.34
C ALA A 13 -11.84 25.12 7.37
N SER A 14 -10.75 24.95 8.12
CA SER A 14 -10.30 25.93 9.12
C SER A 14 -9.92 27.27 8.47
N VAL A 15 -9.19 27.23 7.34
CA VAL A 15 -8.81 28.43 6.59
C VAL A 15 -10.05 29.15 6.05
N ALA A 16 -11.02 28.42 5.49
CA ALA A 16 -12.26 29.01 5.01
C ALA A 16 -13.05 29.71 6.13
N MET A 17 -13.20 29.05 7.29
CA MET A 17 -13.90 29.65 8.43
C MET A 17 -13.16 30.85 9.02
N ALA A 18 -11.83 30.80 9.09
CA ALA A 18 -11.01 31.95 9.50
C ALA A 18 -11.19 33.15 8.57
N LEU A 19 -11.16 32.92 7.24
CA LEU A 19 -11.38 33.98 6.26
C LEU A 19 -12.78 34.61 6.35
N ILE A 20 -13.81 33.79 6.59
CA ILE A 20 -15.17 34.28 6.81
C ILE A 20 -15.22 35.21 8.04
N LYS A 21 -14.59 34.77 9.13
CA LYS A 21 -14.56 35.57 10.38
C LYS A 21 -13.76 36.86 10.18
N ILE A 22 -12.59 36.83 9.60
CA ILE A 22 -11.77 38.00 9.29
C ILE A 22 -12.54 39.00 8.42
N SER A 23 -13.23 38.51 7.39
CA SER A 23 -14.07 39.35 6.53
C SER A 23 -15.25 39.98 7.28
N ALA A 24 -15.86 39.27 8.20
CA ALA A 24 -16.96 39.78 9.02
C ALA A 24 -16.48 40.84 10.03
N ASP A 25 -15.28 40.68 10.58
CA ASP A 25 -14.69 41.60 11.56
C ASP A 25 -13.95 42.78 10.88
N GLY A 26 -13.93 42.86 9.53
CA GLY A 26 -13.27 43.93 8.78
C GLY A 26 -11.74 43.89 8.82
N GLY A 27 -11.18 42.71 9.12
CA GLY A 27 -9.73 42.46 9.19
C GLY A 27 -9.09 42.24 7.81
N GLU A 28 -7.76 42.13 7.79
CA GLU A 28 -6.97 41.87 6.59
C GLU A 28 -6.59 40.39 6.44
N PHE A 29 -6.23 39.95 5.24
CA PHE A 29 -5.81 38.59 4.95
C PHE A 29 -4.63 38.12 5.82
N VAL A 30 -3.76 39.03 6.23
CA VAL A 30 -2.59 38.78 7.09
C VAL A 30 -3.03 38.26 8.48
N ASP A 31 -4.24 38.62 8.95
CA ASP A 31 -4.78 38.19 10.23
C ASP A 31 -5.08 36.68 10.28
N LEU A 32 -5.02 36.01 9.13
CA LEU A 32 -5.13 34.55 9.05
C LEU A 32 -4.11 33.82 9.94
N ILE A 33 -2.95 34.42 10.15
CA ILE A 33 -1.88 33.86 11.02
C ILE A 33 -2.35 33.80 12.50
N ILE A 34 -3.25 34.67 12.91
CA ILE A 34 -3.80 34.71 14.28
C ILE A 34 -4.75 33.52 14.50
N TYR A 35 -5.53 33.15 13.48
CA TYR A 35 -6.53 32.09 13.57
C TYR A 35 -5.99 30.71 13.27
N ILE A 36 -4.95 30.61 12.43
CA ILE A 36 -4.36 29.32 12.01
C ILE A 36 -3.00 29.18 12.67
N ASN A 37 -2.79 28.04 13.35
CA ASN A 37 -1.47 27.66 13.85
C ASN A 37 -0.57 27.23 12.68
N THR A 38 0.00 28.25 11.99
CA THR A 38 0.84 28.06 10.79
C THR A 38 2.07 27.23 11.09
N SER A 39 2.67 27.37 12.29
CA SER A 39 3.82 26.58 12.73
C SER A 39 3.47 25.08 12.74
N LYS A 40 2.30 24.73 13.28
CA LYS A 40 1.83 23.34 13.32
C LYS A 40 1.49 22.81 11.93
N ALA A 41 0.86 23.61 11.09
CA ALA A 41 0.55 23.24 9.70
C ALA A 41 1.84 22.95 8.90
N VAL A 42 2.83 23.83 8.99
CA VAL A 42 4.15 23.64 8.35
C VAL A 42 4.85 22.39 8.89
N GLN A 43 4.84 22.17 10.20
CA GLN A 43 5.41 20.95 10.81
C GLN A 43 4.78 19.68 10.26
N ILE A 44 3.46 19.65 10.09
CA ILE A 44 2.72 18.51 9.54
C ILE A 44 3.10 18.26 8.08
N ILE A 45 3.07 19.31 7.24
CA ILE A 45 3.40 19.23 5.82
C ILE A 45 4.84 18.74 5.65
N PHE A 46 5.78 19.34 6.39
CA PHE A 46 7.19 18.96 6.35
C PHE A 46 7.41 17.54 6.84
N GLY A 47 6.72 17.12 7.91
CA GLY A 47 6.75 15.76 8.42
C GLY A 47 6.31 14.72 7.39
N ILE A 48 5.23 15.00 6.65
CA ILE A 48 4.75 14.14 5.57
C ILE A 48 5.79 14.03 4.45
N LEU A 49 6.36 15.14 4.00
CA LEU A 49 7.37 15.16 2.94
C LEU A 49 8.66 14.46 3.36
N LEU A 50 9.14 14.75 4.58
CA LEU A 50 10.34 14.13 5.13
C LEU A 50 10.17 12.61 5.27
N SER A 51 8.96 12.15 5.65
CA SER A 51 8.67 10.73 5.81
C SER A 51 8.91 9.93 4.52
N VAL A 52 8.65 10.53 3.35
CA VAL A 52 8.88 9.93 2.03
C VAL A 52 10.38 9.65 1.82
N VAL A 53 11.21 10.66 2.08
CA VAL A 53 12.68 10.56 1.90
C VAL A 53 13.28 9.59 2.90
N VAL A 54 12.88 9.69 4.17
CA VAL A 54 13.37 8.81 5.25
C VAL A 54 12.97 7.36 4.98
N ALA A 55 11.71 7.12 4.61
CA ALA A 55 11.22 5.76 4.36
C ALA A 55 11.96 5.10 3.17
N PHE A 56 12.18 5.83 2.09
CA PHE A 56 12.96 5.36 0.95
C PHE A 56 14.41 5.03 1.35
N SER A 57 15.08 5.96 2.01
CA SER A 57 16.50 5.83 2.37
C SER A 57 16.73 4.71 3.38
N VAL A 58 15.90 4.63 4.43
CA VAL A 58 16.00 3.58 5.45
C VAL A 58 15.65 2.21 4.85
N GLY A 59 14.59 2.14 4.02
CA GLY A 59 14.23 0.92 3.29
C GLY A 59 15.37 0.41 2.41
N ALA A 60 16.01 1.30 1.66
CA ALA A 60 17.16 0.98 0.83
C ALA A 60 18.35 0.51 1.65
N LEU A 61 18.70 1.23 2.72
CA LEU A 61 19.84 0.90 3.58
C LEU A 61 19.67 -0.46 4.28
N VAL A 62 18.52 -0.68 4.90
CA VAL A 62 18.25 -1.93 5.62
C VAL A 62 18.20 -3.12 4.67
N GLN A 63 17.61 -2.97 3.48
CA GLN A 63 17.63 -4.03 2.47
C GLN A 63 19.05 -4.32 1.96
N TRP A 64 19.85 -3.29 1.70
CA TRP A 64 21.23 -3.47 1.26
C TRP A 64 22.07 -4.24 2.30
N VAL A 65 21.97 -3.86 3.58
CA VAL A 65 22.64 -4.57 4.68
C VAL A 65 22.12 -6.01 4.81
N SER A 66 20.79 -6.19 4.72
CA SER A 66 20.18 -7.53 4.80
C SER A 66 20.67 -8.43 3.66
N ARG A 67 20.81 -7.89 2.44
CA ARG A 67 21.29 -8.66 1.29
C ARG A 67 22.77 -8.99 1.38
N LEU A 68 23.57 -8.10 1.94
CA LEU A 68 24.98 -8.40 2.24
C LEU A 68 25.14 -9.58 3.20
N LEU A 69 24.26 -9.69 4.20
CA LEU A 69 24.30 -10.78 5.19
C LEU A 69 23.72 -12.08 4.65
N LEU A 70 22.60 -12.01 3.92
CA LEU A 70 21.80 -13.18 3.56
C LEU A 70 22.02 -13.66 2.12
N SER A 71 22.45 -12.79 1.19
CA SER A 71 22.45 -13.01 -0.26
C SER A 71 21.06 -13.38 -0.81
N TYR A 72 20.97 -13.70 -2.10
CA TYR A 72 19.74 -14.25 -2.69
C TYR A 72 19.52 -15.72 -2.32
N ASP A 73 20.58 -16.45 -2.09
CA ASP A 73 20.56 -17.87 -1.74
C ASP A 73 20.59 -18.05 -0.21
N TYR A 74 19.66 -17.38 0.46
CA TYR A 74 19.60 -17.35 1.93
C TYR A 74 19.34 -18.73 2.55
N GLU A 75 18.80 -19.68 1.80
CA GLU A 75 18.54 -21.05 2.28
C GLU A 75 19.83 -21.84 2.46
N LYS A 76 20.86 -21.56 1.65
CA LYS A 76 22.18 -22.19 1.77
C LYS A 76 23.05 -21.55 2.86
N LYS A 77 22.67 -20.39 3.37
CA LYS A 77 23.42 -19.74 4.45
C LYS A 77 23.34 -20.52 5.76
N ALA A 78 24.35 -20.35 6.60
CA ALA A 78 24.38 -20.98 7.90
C ALA A 78 23.14 -20.62 8.74
N LYS A 79 22.54 -21.61 9.39
CA LYS A 79 21.29 -21.46 10.16
C LYS A 79 21.35 -20.35 11.22
N TRP A 80 22.53 -20.07 11.78
CA TRP A 80 22.72 -19.00 12.74
C TRP A 80 22.57 -17.60 12.14
N VAL A 81 22.91 -17.42 10.84
CA VAL A 81 22.75 -16.12 10.14
C VAL A 81 21.26 -15.79 9.98
N GLY A 82 20.45 -16.78 9.53
CA GLY A 82 19.01 -16.62 9.47
C GLY A 82 18.38 -16.36 10.83
N ALA A 83 18.87 -17.04 11.88
CA ALA A 83 18.40 -16.83 13.25
C ALA A 83 18.79 -15.42 13.79
N LEU A 84 19.97 -14.93 13.46
CA LEU A 84 20.42 -13.58 13.82
C LEU A 84 19.54 -12.52 13.15
N PHE A 85 19.29 -12.64 11.84
CA PHE A 85 18.39 -11.75 11.14
C PHE A 85 16.98 -11.79 11.72
N GLY A 86 16.45 -13.02 11.98
CA GLY A 86 15.16 -13.20 12.63
C GLY A 86 15.07 -12.54 13.98
N SER A 87 16.11 -12.68 14.81
CA SER A 87 16.13 -12.07 16.15
C SER A 87 16.13 -10.56 16.08
N ILE A 88 16.93 -9.96 15.20
CA ILE A 88 16.98 -8.50 15.01
C ILE A 88 15.61 -7.98 14.52
N ALA A 89 15.05 -8.61 13.50
CA ALA A 89 13.77 -8.20 12.94
C ALA A 89 12.62 -8.31 13.96
N LEU A 90 12.51 -9.46 14.64
CA LEU A 90 11.45 -9.69 15.63
C LEU A 90 11.63 -8.84 16.88
N THR A 91 12.87 -8.58 17.32
CA THR A 91 13.14 -7.65 18.42
C THR A 91 12.75 -6.22 18.05
N ALA A 92 13.11 -5.76 16.86
CA ALA A 92 12.71 -4.44 16.40
C ALA A 92 11.18 -4.30 16.34
N ILE A 93 10.48 -5.29 15.77
CA ILE A 93 9.02 -5.31 15.75
C ILE A 93 8.45 -5.27 17.18
N THR A 94 8.91 -6.15 18.06
CA THR A 94 8.41 -6.24 19.44
C THR A 94 8.62 -4.92 20.18
N TYR A 95 9.83 -4.35 20.10
CA TYR A 95 10.15 -3.12 20.81
C TYR A 95 9.36 -1.91 20.30
N PHE A 96 9.43 -1.65 19.00
CA PHE A 96 8.85 -0.43 18.45
C PHE A 96 7.32 -0.47 18.37
N ILE A 97 6.73 -1.61 18.11
CA ILE A 97 5.29 -1.72 17.88
C ILE A 97 4.55 -2.08 19.16
N LEU A 98 4.97 -3.12 19.87
CA LEU A 98 4.27 -3.54 21.08
C LEU A 98 4.65 -2.67 22.27
N LEU A 99 5.95 -2.57 22.59
CA LEU A 99 6.37 -1.90 23.82
C LEU A 99 6.19 -0.38 23.78
N LYS A 100 6.51 0.27 22.65
CA LYS A 100 6.22 1.71 22.50
C LYS A 100 4.73 2.00 22.36
N GLY A 101 3.97 1.11 21.71
CA GLY A 101 2.52 1.23 21.64
C GLY A 101 1.87 1.24 23.02
N ILE A 102 2.29 0.36 23.92
CA ILE A 102 1.77 0.28 25.30
C ILE A 102 2.00 1.58 26.07
N LYS A 103 3.13 2.27 25.86
CA LYS A 103 3.43 3.53 26.54
C LYS A 103 2.38 4.64 26.32
N GLY A 104 1.61 4.56 25.25
CA GLY A 104 0.54 5.51 24.93
C GLY A 104 -0.82 5.16 25.51
N THR A 105 -0.97 3.98 26.09
CA THR A 105 -2.26 3.50 26.62
C THR A 105 -2.49 3.89 28.07
N SER A 106 -3.74 3.75 28.55
CA SER A 106 -4.10 3.92 29.97
C SER A 106 -3.39 2.92 30.88
N TYR A 107 -2.97 1.77 30.37
CA TYR A 107 -2.24 0.75 31.13
C TYR A 107 -0.80 1.18 31.46
N ALA A 108 -0.24 2.14 30.75
CA ALA A 108 1.13 2.61 30.96
C ALA A 108 1.38 3.19 32.36
N GLY A 109 0.33 3.71 32.99
CA GLY A 109 0.37 4.26 34.36
C GLY A 109 0.19 3.22 35.47
N GLN A 110 -0.15 1.97 35.13
CA GLN A 110 -0.32 0.92 36.13
C GLN A 110 1.04 0.44 36.65
N SER A 111 1.13 0.23 37.95
CA SER A 111 2.29 -0.32 38.63
C SER A 111 2.05 -1.80 38.97
N PHE A 112 3.07 -2.61 38.84
CA PHE A 112 3.05 -4.02 39.19
C PHE A 112 4.20 -4.35 40.14
N GLU A 113 3.94 -5.16 41.15
CA GLU A 113 4.97 -5.62 42.11
C GLU A 113 6.10 -6.38 41.40
N VAL A 114 5.81 -7.13 40.35
CA VAL A 114 6.78 -7.84 39.50
C VAL A 114 7.79 -6.90 38.83
N LEU A 115 7.42 -5.63 38.65
CA LEU A 115 8.30 -4.59 38.08
C LEU A 115 8.96 -3.73 39.18
N GLY A 116 9.02 -4.21 40.41
CA GLY A 116 9.59 -3.48 41.52
C GLY A 116 8.74 -2.28 42.00
N GLY A 117 7.43 -2.30 41.73
CA GLY A 117 6.50 -1.20 42.04
C GLY A 117 6.55 -0.01 41.06
N GLU A 118 7.39 -0.08 40.05
CA GLU A 118 7.42 0.94 38.98
C GLU A 118 6.24 0.83 38.05
N THR A 119 5.87 1.96 37.42
CA THR A 119 4.86 1.95 36.36
C THR A 119 5.43 1.30 35.10
N ILE A 120 4.57 0.69 34.29
CA ILE A 120 4.97 0.11 33.00
C ILE A 120 5.77 1.12 32.17
N LYS A 121 5.32 2.38 32.12
CA LYS A 121 5.98 3.45 31.36
C LYS A 121 7.38 3.74 31.87
N SER A 122 7.56 3.81 33.19
CA SER A 122 8.86 4.04 33.85
C SER A 122 9.81 2.87 33.55
N PHE A 123 9.37 1.65 33.80
CA PHE A 123 10.13 0.43 33.54
C PHE A 123 10.58 0.33 32.07
N LEU A 124 9.65 0.50 31.12
CA LEU A 124 9.96 0.45 29.69
C LEU A 124 10.90 1.58 29.23
N THR A 125 11.01 2.67 30.01
CA THR A 125 11.89 3.79 29.67
C THR A 125 13.27 3.60 30.31
N ASN A 126 13.32 3.18 31.56
CA ASN A 126 14.57 3.06 32.32
C ASN A 126 15.36 1.81 31.93
N GLN A 127 14.67 0.71 31.55
CA GLN A 127 15.28 -0.58 31.28
C GLN A 127 15.35 -0.94 29.77
N ILE A 128 15.44 0.06 28.89
CA ILE A 128 15.45 -0.15 27.43
C ILE A 128 16.53 -1.15 27.01
N PHE A 129 17.75 -0.99 27.51
CA PHE A 129 18.88 -1.85 27.13
C PHE A 129 18.62 -3.30 27.54
N LEU A 130 18.17 -3.53 28.79
CA LEU A 130 17.85 -4.86 29.30
C LEU A 130 16.74 -5.51 28.46
N ILE A 131 15.66 -4.78 28.17
CA ILE A 131 14.52 -5.26 27.40
C ILE A 131 14.94 -5.68 25.98
N VAL A 132 15.76 -4.85 25.32
CA VAL A 132 16.27 -5.14 23.98
C VAL A 132 17.16 -6.38 23.99
N MET A 133 18.07 -6.49 24.97
CA MET A 133 18.98 -7.64 25.08
C MET A 133 18.25 -8.94 25.41
N VAL A 134 17.29 -8.91 26.33
CA VAL A 134 16.43 -10.06 26.65
C VAL A 134 15.59 -10.48 25.45
N SER A 135 14.96 -9.51 24.78
CA SER A 135 14.17 -9.76 23.57
C SER A 135 15.02 -10.37 22.45
N LEU A 136 16.22 -9.84 22.23
CA LEU A 136 17.15 -10.31 21.20
C LEU A 136 17.61 -11.74 21.47
N THR A 137 17.94 -12.05 22.73
CA THR A 137 18.34 -13.40 23.16
C THR A 137 17.18 -14.39 23.04
N LEU A 138 15.98 -13.99 23.47
CA LEU A 138 14.76 -14.80 23.37
C LEU A 138 14.43 -15.12 21.90
N TRP A 139 14.36 -14.09 21.06
CA TRP A 139 14.04 -14.28 19.64
C TRP A 139 15.13 -15.02 18.88
N TYR A 140 16.41 -14.88 19.27
CA TYR A 140 17.50 -15.67 18.70
C TYR A 140 17.32 -17.16 19.02
N SER A 141 17.05 -17.48 20.28
CA SER A 141 16.82 -18.85 20.73
C SER A 141 15.61 -19.48 20.06
N LEU A 142 14.50 -18.73 19.99
CA LEU A 142 13.28 -19.18 19.29
C LEU A 142 13.51 -19.36 17.79
N SER A 143 14.24 -18.43 17.15
CA SER A 143 14.57 -18.54 15.71
C SER A 143 15.42 -19.77 15.42
N LEU A 144 16.40 -20.08 16.28
CA LEU A 144 17.18 -21.31 16.18
C LEU A 144 16.31 -22.56 16.36
N LEU A 145 15.37 -22.53 17.30
CA LEU A 145 14.41 -23.62 17.53
C LEU A 145 13.54 -23.85 16.29
N PHE A 146 12.96 -22.77 15.71
CA PHE A 146 12.16 -22.85 14.50
C PHE A 146 12.95 -23.42 13.32
N ILE A 147 14.18 -22.97 13.09
CA ILE A 147 15.00 -23.40 11.97
C ILE A 147 15.52 -24.84 12.18
N LYS A 148 16.03 -25.16 13.37
CA LYS A 148 16.72 -26.44 13.64
C LYS A 148 15.76 -27.58 13.96
N LYS A 149 14.79 -27.38 14.86
CA LYS A 149 13.86 -28.43 15.34
C LYS A 149 12.59 -28.51 14.52
N LEU A 150 11.91 -27.38 14.32
CA LEU A 150 10.61 -27.34 13.65
C LEU A 150 10.72 -27.26 12.13
N LYS A 151 11.94 -27.01 11.59
CA LYS A 151 12.21 -26.83 10.14
C LYS A 151 11.30 -25.77 9.49
N ILE A 152 10.87 -24.77 10.27
CA ILE A 152 10.05 -23.66 9.81
C ILE A 152 10.96 -22.60 9.21
N ASN A 153 10.54 -22.08 8.07
CA ASN A 153 11.25 -20.95 7.44
C ASN A 153 11.03 -19.67 8.26
N ILE A 154 12.12 -19.15 8.85
CA ILE A 154 12.06 -17.98 9.74
C ILE A 154 11.53 -16.72 9.04
N TYR A 155 11.73 -16.58 7.73
CA TYR A 155 11.23 -15.44 6.97
C TYR A 155 9.71 -15.43 6.90
N LYS A 156 9.06 -16.61 6.81
CA LYS A 156 7.60 -16.73 6.89
C LYS A 156 7.08 -16.27 8.25
N VAL A 157 7.80 -16.58 9.31
CA VAL A 157 7.45 -16.12 10.68
C VAL A 157 7.57 -14.61 10.77
N ILE A 158 8.68 -14.03 10.28
CA ILE A 158 8.87 -12.58 10.27
C ILE A 158 7.78 -11.88 9.44
N ILE A 159 7.44 -12.42 8.29
CA ILE A 159 6.37 -11.89 7.44
C ILE A 159 5.02 -11.94 8.16
N GLY A 160 4.68 -13.05 8.79
CA GLY A 160 3.43 -13.19 9.56
C GLY A 160 3.34 -12.21 10.73
N VAL A 161 4.37 -12.19 11.58
CA VAL A 161 4.45 -11.26 12.71
C VAL A 161 4.53 -9.80 12.24
N GLY A 162 5.31 -9.53 11.18
CA GLY A 162 5.44 -8.21 10.59
C GLY A 162 4.14 -7.69 9.97
N THR A 163 3.34 -8.57 9.35
CA THR A 163 2.02 -8.21 8.81
C THR A 163 1.06 -7.83 9.94
N PHE A 164 1.02 -8.62 11.01
CA PHE A 164 0.23 -8.28 12.20
C PHE A 164 0.68 -6.94 12.82
N ALA A 165 1.96 -6.78 12.98
CA ALA A 165 2.58 -5.58 13.56
C ALA A 165 2.32 -4.33 12.71
N LEU A 166 2.41 -4.44 11.39
CA LEU A 166 2.09 -3.35 10.47
C LEU A 166 0.60 -2.99 10.52
N ALA A 167 -0.28 -4.00 10.61
CA ALA A 167 -1.71 -3.76 10.79
C ALA A 167 -2.01 -3.03 12.10
N LEU A 168 -1.33 -3.39 13.19
CA LEU A 168 -1.44 -2.71 14.47
C LEU A 168 -0.94 -1.25 14.40
N ALA A 169 0.20 -1.02 13.70
CA ALA A 169 0.73 0.32 13.48
C ALA A 169 -0.23 1.18 12.63
N PHE A 170 -0.87 0.59 11.62
CA PHE A 170 -1.91 1.27 10.82
C PHE A 170 -3.13 1.61 11.67
N ALA A 171 -3.63 0.67 12.46
CA ALA A 171 -4.75 0.93 13.35
C ALA A 171 -4.44 2.09 14.32
N GLY A 172 -3.26 2.12 14.90
CA GLY A 172 -2.83 3.18 15.80
C GLY A 172 -2.67 4.56 15.15
N ASN A 173 -2.36 4.62 13.85
CA ASN A 173 -2.20 5.86 13.11
C ASN A 173 -3.46 6.26 12.33
N ASP A 174 -4.07 5.33 11.59
CA ASP A 174 -5.13 5.65 10.65
C ASP A 174 -6.51 5.72 11.30
N LEU A 175 -6.82 4.85 12.27
CA LEU A 175 -8.10 4.87 12.94
C LEU A 175 -8.37 6.20 13.67
N VAL A 176 -7.33 6.74 14.31
CA VAL A 176 -7.42 8.04 15.01
C VAL A 176 -7.76 9.17 14.04
N ASN A 177 -7.24 9.15 12.83
CA ASN A 177 -7.53 10.17 11.83
C ASN A 177 -9.01 10.15 11.40
N PHE A 178 -9.64 8.98 11.33
CA PHE A 178 -11.04 8.85 10.94
C PHE A 178 -12.00 9.22 12.06
N ILE A 179 -11.75 8.69 13.26
CA ILE A 179 -12.67 8.85 14.39
C ILE A 179 -12.38 10.12 15.19
N GLY A 180 -11.16 10.63 15.16
CA GLY A 180 -10.74 11.78 15.96
C GLY A 180 -11.51 13.05 15.63
N VAL A 181 -11.78 13.31 14.34
CA VAL A 181 -12.48 14.52 13.89
C VAL A 181 -13.92 14.59 14.41
N PRO A 182 -14.79 13.58 14.18
CA PRO A 182 -16.16 13.62 14.70
C PRO A 182 -16.22 13.59 16.23
N ILE A 183 -15.30 12.91 16.90
CA ILE A 183 -15.26 12.90 18.37
C ILE A 183 -14.80 14.24 18.92
N ALA A 184 -13.78 14.87 18.32
CA ALA A 184 -13.39 16.22 18.72
C ALA A 184 -14.51 17.23 18.52
N ALA A 185 -15.27 17.13 17.44
CA ALA A 185 -16.46 17.96 17.21
C ALA A 185 -17.53 17.75 18.29
N TRP A 186 -17.82 16.49 18.64
CA TRP A 186 -18.75 16.19 19.71
C TRP A 186 -18.29 16.74 21.06
N GLN A 187 -17.05 16.47 21.44
CA GLN A 187 -16.51 16.93 22.72
C GLN A 187 -16.43 18.46 22.81
N SER A 188 -16.18 19.14 21.70
CA SER A 188 -16.26 20.59 21.62
C SER A 188 -17.69 21.09 21.88
N TYR A 189 -18.67 20.41 21.29
CA TYR A 189 -20.08 20.71 21.51
C TYR A 189 -20.51 20.48 22.97
N GLU A 190 -20.16 19.34 23.57
CA GLU A 190 -20.43 19.06 24.98
C GLU A 190 -19.79 20.09 25.90
N ALA A 191 -18.52 20.45 25.66
CA ALA A 191 -17.81 21.46 26.45
C ALA A 191 -18.51 22.84 26.36
N TRP A 192 -18.95 23.21 25.15
CA TRP A 192 -19.72 24.43 24.97
C TRP A 192 -21.08 24.40 25.71
N VAL A 193 -21.84 23.33 25.58
CA VAL A 193 -23.14 23.18 26.25
C VAL A 193 -22.99 23.25 27.78
N ILE A 194 -21.97 22.58 28.33
CA ILE A 194 -21.70 22.60 29.79
C ILE A 194 -21.28 23.98 30.26
N SER A 195 -20.57 24.76 29.42
CA SER A 195 -20.11 26.10 29.81
C SER A 195 -21.25 27.11 30.01
N GLY A 196 -22.40 26.92 29.36
CA GLY A 196 -23.54 27.84 29.39
C GLY A 196 -23.27 29.21 28.75
N VAL A 197 -22.11 29.40 28.11
CA VAL A 197 -21.69 30.65 27.45
C VAL A 197 -22.22 30.68 26.01
N PRO A 198 -22.61 31.86 25.46
CA PRO A 198 -22.96 31.96 24.05
C PRO A 198 -21.85 31.45 23.12
N ALA A 199 -22.23 30.85 22.00
CA ALA A 199 -21.26 30.18 21.09
C ALA A 199 -20.17 31.12 20.56
N HIS A 200 -20.44 32.40 20.38
CA HIS A 200 -19.49 33.40 19.90
C HIS A 200 -18.48 33.87 20.96
N GLU A 201 -18.72 33.56 22.23
CA GLU A 201 -17.81 33.89 23.35
C GLU A 201 -17.03 32.68 23.84
N PHE A 202 -17.44 31.47 23.44
CA PHE A 202 -16.80 30.25 23.89
C PHE A 202 -15.47 29.96 23.17
N SER A 203 -14.40 29.79 23.95
CA SER A 203 -13.09 29.43 23.42
C SER A 203 -12.94 27.91 23.30
N MET A 204 -12.44 27.42 22.16
CA MET A 204 -12.15 26.01 21.93
C MET A 204 -10.81 25.53 22.55
N GLN A 205 -10.31 26.22 23.57
CA GLN A 205 -9.10 25.85 24.31
C GLN A 205 -9.13 24.42 24.88
N VAL A 206 -10.33 23.88 25.09
CA VAL A 206 -10.52 22.49 25.51
C VAL A 206 -9.86 21.49 24.58
N LEU A 207 -9.68 21.83 23.30
CA LEU A 207 -9.01 20.98 22.31
C LEU A 207 -7.48 21.03 22.35
N ASP A 208 -6.87 21.98 23.09
CA ASP A 208 -5.42 22.02 23.27
C ASP A 208 -4.93 20.90 24.20
N ALA A 209 -5.78 20.43 25.10
CA ALA A 209 -5.48 19.31 25.99
C ALA A 209 -5.67 17.96 25.26
N LYS A 210 -5.16 16.90 25.87
CA LYS A 210 -5.46 15.53 25.43
C LYS A 210 -6.93 15.23 25.68
N VAL A 211 -7.70 15.06 24.63
CA VAL A 211 -9.12 14.71 24.72
C VAL A 211 -9.24 13.19 24.67
N PRO A 212 -9.69 12.52 25.75
CA PRO A 212 -9.81 11.05 25.77
C PRO A 212 -10.98 10.61 24.90
N THR A 213 -10.72 9.66 24.00
CA THR A 213 -11.76 9.05 23.19
C THR A 213 -12.45 7.94 23.97
N PRO A 214 -13.80 7.92 24.06
CA PRO A 214 -14.52 6.85 24.73
C PRO A 214 -14.19 5.48 24.09
N THR A 215 -13.85 4.50 24.93
CA THR A 215 -13.42 3.15 24.48
C THR A 215 -14.46 2.46 23.62
N LEU A 216 -15.76 2.68 23.90
CA LEU A 216 -16.86 2.11 23.13
C LEU A 216 -16.83 2.59 21.66
N PHE A 217 -16.58 3.87 21.42
CA PHE A 217 -16.48 4.40 20.05
C PHE A 217 -15.27 3.85 19.31
N LEU A 218 -14.13 3.67 19.98
CA LEU A 218 -12.96 3.00 19.40
C LEU A 218 -13.27 1.56 19.01
N PHE A 219 -13.99 0.84 19.87
CA PHE A 219 -14.38 -0.54 19.61
C PHE A 219 -15.32 -0.66 18.40
N ILE A 220 -16.37 0.17 18.36
CA ILE A 220 -17.32 0.21 17.23
C ILE A 220 -16.60 0.57 15.93
N ALA A 221 -15.75 1.60 15.95
CA ALA A 221 -14.97 2.01 14.78
C ALA A 221 -14.02 0.90 14.30
N GLY A 222 -13.38 0.19 15.23
CA GLY A 222 -12.55 -0.97 14.93
C GLY A 222 -13.33 -2.09 14.24
N ILE A 223 -14.52 -2.43 14.73
CA ILE A 223 -15.41 -3.43 14.10
C ILE A 223 -15.80 -2.99 12.69
N ILE A 224 -16.23 -1.74 12.50
CA ILE A 224 -16.59 -1.20 11.19
C ILE A 224 -15.40 -1.30 10.23
N MET A 225 -14.20 -0.95 10.68
CA MET A 225 -12.99 -1.03 9.87
C MET A 225 -12.68 -2.47 9.46
N VAL A 226 -12.75 -3.44 10.38
CA VAL A 226 -12.52 -4.86 10.10
C VAL A 226 -13.51 -5.37 9.06
N LEU A 227 -14.81 -5.12 9.26
CA LEU A 227 -15.85 -5.54 8.32
C LEU A 227 -15.66 -4.90 6.94
N THR A 228 -15.35 -3.61 6.90
CA THR A 228 -15.14 -2.90 5.63
C THR A 228 -13.92 -3.45 4.87
N LEU A 229 -12.80 -3.69 5.54
CA LEU A 229 -11.59 -4.25 4.92
C LEU A 229 -11.83 -5.69 4.44
N TRP A 230 -12.54 -6.50 5.23
CA TRP A 230 -12.83 -7.90 4.88
C TRP A 230 -13.68 -8.03 3.61
N PHE A 231 -14.72 -7.20 3.50
CA PHE A 231 -15.65 -7.24 2.36
C PHE A 231 -15.23 -6.36 1.18
N SER A 232 -14.20 -5.52 1.32
CA SER A 232 -13.80 -4.58 0.27
C SER A 232 -12.96 -5.23 -0.82
N SER A 233 -13.50 -5.24 -2.04
CA SER A 233 -12.73 -5.63 -3.23
C SER A 233 -11.54 -4.68 -3.51
N LYS A 234 -11.63 -3.42 -3.10
CA LYS A 234 -10.53 -2.44 -3.25
C LYS A 234 -9.36 -2.76 -2.32
N ALA A 235 -9.62 -3.24 -1.10
CA ALA A 235 -8.57 -3.67 -0.18
C ALA A 235 -7.77 -4.85 -0.75
N LYS A 236 -8.43 -5.78 -1.44
CA LYS A 236 -7.76 -6.90 -2.14
C LYS A 236 -6.81 -6.43 -3.24
N LEU A 237 -7.16 -5.34 -3.96
CA LEU A 237 -6.28 -4.75 -4.97
C LEU A 237 -5.02 -4.13 -4.35
N VAL A 238 -5.14 -3.52 -3.17
CA VAL A 238 -3.98 -2.97 -2.44
C VAL A 238 -3.03 -4.09 -2.02
N VAL A 239 -3.55 -5.21 -1.53
CA VAL A 239 -2.75 -6.40 -1.19
C VAL A 239 -2.01 -6.93 -2.42
N LYS A 240 -2.69 -7.03 -3.58
CA LYS A 240 -2.05 -7.43 -4.84
C LYS A 240 -0.90 -6.47 -5.21
N THR A 241 -1.12 -5.16 -5.12
CA THR A 241 -0.07 -4.16 -5.39
C THR A 241 1.12 -4.33 -4.44
N SER A 242 0.89 -4.62 -3.17
CA SER A 242 1.96 -4.87 -2.19
C SER A 242 2.79 -6.12 -2.53
N ILE A 243 2.14 -7.18 -3.01
CA ILE A 243 2.81 -8.40 -3.50
C ILE A 243 3.62 -8.08 -4.75
N ASP A 244 3.04 -7.36 -5.72
CA ASP A 244 3.70 -6.97 -6.96
C ASP A 244 4.97 -6.13 -6.70
N LEU A 245 4.94 -5.23 -5.72
CA LEU A 245 6.10 -4.43 -5.30
C LEU A 245 7.23 -5.27 -4.68
N SER A 246 6.91 -6.43 -4.11
CA SER A 246 7.88 -7.37 -3.54
C SER A 246 8.35 -8.42 -4.56
N ASN A 247 7.78 -8.45 -5.76
CA ASN A 247 8.14 -9.39 -6.81
C ASN A 247 9.50 -9.02 -7.45
N GLN A 248 10.26 -10.05 -7.88
CA GLN A 248 11.54 -9.89 -8.57
C GLN A 248 11.44 -10.02 -10.09
N GLY A 249 10.28 -10.41 -10.62
CA GLY A 249 10.04 -10.60 -12.04
C GLY A 249 10.02 -9.29 -12.83
N GLU A 250 10.24 -9.39 -14.14
CA GLU A 250 10.02 -8.27 -15.07
C GLU A 250 8.51 -7.97 -15.13
N ILE A 251 8.11 -6.84 -14.57
CA ILE A 251 6.74 -6.35 -14.64
C ILE A 251 6.63 -5.40 -15.82
N LYS A 252 5.60 -5.54 -16.66
CA LYS A 252 5.30 -4.57 -17.73
C LYS A 252 5.22 -3.16 -17.15
N GLU A 253 6.13 -2.29 -17.57
CA GLU A 253 6.24 -0.93 -17.08
C GLU A 253 5.04 -0.10 -17.55
N ARG A 254 4.31 0.50 -16.60
CA ARG A 254 3.06 1.25 -16.86
C ARG A 254 3.28 2.73 -17.15
N PHE A 255 4.45 3.27 -16.80
CA PHE A 255 4.74 4.70 -16.87
C PHE A 255 5.78 4.99 -17.93
N GLN A 256 5.65 6.13 -18.61
CA GLN A 256 6.66 6.56 -19.56
C GLN A 256 7.77 7.36 -18.87
N PRO A 257 9.03 7.24 -19.31
CA PRO A 257 10.15 7.95 -18.72
C PRO A 257 10.06 9.45 -19.02
N ASN A 258 10.31 10.27 -18.00
CA ASN A 258 10.39 11.71 -18.11
C ASN A 258 11.84 12.21 -17.88
N TRP A 259 12.11 13.48 -18.15
CA TRP A 259 13.45 14.06 -18.00
C TRP A 259 13.93 14.04 -16.54
N VAL A 260 13.03 14.22 -15.56
CA VAL A 260 13.35 14.18 -14.13
C VAL A 260 13.80 12.79 -13.71
N SER A 261 13.07 11.73 -14.14
CA SER A 261 13.42 10.35 -13.81
C SER A 261 14.79 9.95 -14.41
N ARG A 262 15.08 10.41 -15.63
CA ARG A 262 16.40 10.21 -16.25
C ARG A 262 17.51 10.93 -15.49
N GLY A 263 17.26 12.14 -15.01
CA GLY A 263 18.19 12.92 -14.18
C GLY A 263 18.50 12.21 -12.87
N PHE A 264 17.48 11.74 -12.17
CA PHE A 264 17.61 11.00 -10.90
C PHE A 264 18.42 9.71 -11.07
N VAL A 265 18.12 8.92 -12.09
CA VAL A 265 18.85 7.65 -12.36
C VAL A 265 20.30 7.93 -12.73
N ARG A 266 20.57 8.96 -13.54
CA ARG A 266 21.96 9.36 -13.87
C ARG A 266 22.72 9.83 -12.62
N PHE A 267 22.08 10.61 -11.75
CA PHE A 267 22.69 11.04 -10.48
C PHE A 267 23.00 9.84 -9.57
N ALA A 268 22.05 8.94 -9.39
CA ALA A 268 22.24 7.72 -8.58
C ALA A 268 23.36 6.83 -9.14
N MET A 269 23.42 6.66 -10.47
CA MET A 269 24.50 5.92 -11.13
C MET A 269 25.86 6.61 -10.99
N GLY A 270 25.89 7.95 -11.09
CA GLY A 270 27.09 8.74 -10.86
C GLY A 270 27.63 8.55 -9.45
N MET A 271 26.75 8.63 -8.44
CA MET A 271 27.10 8.40 -7.04
C MET A 271 27.59 6.97 -6.79
N SER A 272 26.92 5.97 -7.37
CA SER A 272 27.35 4.57 -7.29
C SER A 272 28.74 4.35 -7.90
N ASN A 273 29.02 4.98 -9.04
CA ASN A 273 30.33 4.89 -9.70
C ASN A 273 31.45 5.57 -8.87
N VAL A 274 31.16 6.69 -8.22
CA VAL A 274 32.12 7.35 -7.31
C VAL A 274 32.40 6.45 -6.10
N LEU A 275 31.34 5.91 -5.49
CA LEU A 275 31.48 5.00 -4.33
C LEU A 275 32.27 3.73 -4.70
N SER A 276 32.01 3.16 -5.87
CA SER A 276 32.71 1.97 -6.34
C SER A 276 34.20 2.23 -6.59
N LYS A 277 34.57 3.43 -7.05
CA LYS A 277 35.99 3.79 -7.26
C LYS A 277 36.77 3.97 -5.94
N THR A 278 36.10 4.29 -4.85
CA THR A 278 36.73 4.46 -3.52
C THR A 278 36.92 3.15 -2.76
N LEU A 279 36.23 2.08 -3.16
CA LEU A 279 36.30 0.78 -2.51
C LEU A 279 37.40 -0.11 -3.14
N PRO A 280 38.17 -0.87 -2.32
CA PRO A 280 39.13 -1.86 -2.83
C PRO A 280 38.42 -2.91 -3.72
N LYS A 281 39.07 -3.33 -4.83
CA LYS A 281 38.50 -4.32 -5.78
C LYS A 281 38.06 -5.63 -5.12
N THR A 282 38.81 -6.09 -4.12
CA THR A 282 38.49 -7.30 -3.32
C THR A 282 37.16 -7.16 -2.56
N LEU A 283 36.86 -5.96 -2.06
CA LEU A 283 35.60 -5.70 -1.37
C LEU A 283 34.43 -5.58 -2.35
N GLN A 284 34.68 -4.94 -3.50
CA GLN A 284 33.69 -4.85 -4.58
C GLN A 284 33.24 -6.24 -5.05
N ASN A 285 34.18 -7.13 -5.35
CA ASN A 285 33.88 -8.50 -5.78
C ASN A 285 33.09 -9.28 -4.72
N LYS A 286 33.45 -9.12 -3.42
CA LYS A 286 32.68 -9.75 -2.34
C LYS A 286 31.26 -9.23 -2.25
N ILE A 287 31.03 -7.94 -2.45
CA ILE A 287 29.69 -7.33 -2.48
C ILE A 287 28.92 -7.85 -3.69
N GLU A 288 29.54 -7.88 -4.89
CA GLU A 288 28.87 -8.33 -6.10
C GLU A 288 28.36 -9.76 -6.02
N ILE A 289 29.16 -10.66 -5.46
CA ILE A 289 28.77 -12.07 -5.23
C ILE A 289 27.53 -12.17 -4.35
N GLN A 290 27.36 -11.29 -3.33
CA GLN A 290 26.17 -11.31 -2.47
C GLN A 290 24.89 -10.85 -3.20
N PHE A 291 25.05 -10.04 -4.26
CA PHE A 291 23.94 -9.53 -5.07
C PHE A 291 23.73 -10.31 -6.39
N GLU A 292 24.45 -11.40 -6.58
CA GLU A 292 24.25 -12.29 -7.72
C GLU A 292 22.95 -13.10 -7.55
N LYS A 293 22.08 -13.00 -8.55
CA LYS A 293 20.81 -13.75 -8.55
C LYS A 293 21.09 -15.20 -8.95
N PRO A 294 20.60 -16.18 -8.18
CA PRO A 294 20.76 -17.58 -8.56
C PRO A 294 20.06 -17.83 -9.90
N ILE A 295 20.78 -18.46 -10.82
CA ILE A 295 20.17 -19.00 -12.04
C ILE A 295 19.37 -20.22 -11.58
N ILE A 296 18.06 -20.09 -11.53
CA ILE A 296 17.18 -21.20 -11.21
C ILE A 296 17.14 -22.10 -12.45
N ALA A 297 18.02 -23.09 -12.49
CA ALA A 297 17.87 -24.19 -13.42
C ALA A 297 16.60 -24.93 -13.01
N LEU A 298 15.56 -24.84 -13.83
CA LEU A 298 14.33 -25.61 -13.67
C LEU A 298 14.69 -27.10 -13.78
N ALA A 299 14.92 -27.74 -12.65
CA ALA A 299 15.08 -29.18 -12.60
C ALA A 299 13.73 -29.81 -12.99
N LYS A 300 13.74 -30.64 -14.02
CA LYS A 300 12.56 -31.29 -14.63
C LYS A 300 11.66 -32.05 -13.64
N ASP A 301 12.14 -32.34 -12.43
CA ASP A 301 11.48 -33.24 -11.48
C ASP A 301 10.99 -32.59 -10.17
N LYS A 302 11.19 -31.29 -9.97
CA LYS A 302 10.61 -30.63 -8.79
C LYS A 302 9.76 -29.47 -9.24
N THR A 303 8.46 -29.62 -8.99
CA THR A 303 7.45 -28.58 -8.99
C THR A 303 7.80 -27.49 -7.96
N LEU A 304 8.87 -26.74 -8.25
CA LEU A 304 9.21 -25.56 -7.51
C LEU A 304 8.23 -24.47 -7.94
N GLU A 305 7.16 -24.31 -7.16
CA GLU A 305 6.41 -23.08 -7.17
C GLU A 305 7.40 -21.96 -6.85
N LEU A 306 7.72 -21.16 -7.85
CA LEU A 306 8.51 -19.95 -7.63
C LEU A 306 7.74 -19.08 -6.62
N PRO A 307 8.38 -18.65 -5.53
CA PRO A 307 7.69 -17.80 -4.57
C PRO A 307 7.21 -16.53 -5.27
N ALA A 308 5.96 -16.16 -5.02
CA ALA A 308 5.33 -14.99 -5.64
C ALA A 308 6.09 -13.68 -5.37
N PHE A 309 6.95 -13.65 -4.34
CA PHE A 309 7.78 -12.52 -3.95
C PHE A 309 9.04 -12.97 -3.20
N ASP A 310 10.05 -12.10 -3.14
CA ASP A 310 11.26 -12.33 -2.35
C ASP A 310 10.95 -12.22 -0.85
N MET A 311 11.17 -13.31 -0.11
CA MET A 311 10.83 -13.38 1.32
C MET A 311 11.69 -12.45 2.18
N VAL A 312 12.97 -12.26 1.84
CA VAL A 312 13.87 -11.37 2.59
C VAL A 312 13.39 -9.93 2.43
N ARG A 313 13.12 -9.51 1.19
CA ARG A 313 12.64 -8.16 0.91
C ARG A 313 11.27 -7.91 1.51
N ALA A 314 10.35 -8.89 1.45
CA ALA A 314 9.04 -8.77 2.10
C ALA A 314 9.17 -8.63 3.62
N ALA A 315 10.05 -9.41 4.26
CA ALA A 315 10.32 -9.30 5.70
C ALA A 315 10.90 -7.94 6.06
N VAL A 316 11.88 -7.44 5.30
CA VAL A 316 12.46 -6.10 5.49
C VAL A 316 11.40 -5.01 5.32
N ASN A 317 10.60 -5.07 4.27
CA ASN A 317 9.56 -4.07 4.00
C ASN A 317 8.57 -3.96 5.17
N LEU A 318 8.07 -5.09 5.67
CA LEU A 318 7.12 -5.12 6.78
C LEU A 318 7.74 -4.62 8.09
N MET A 319 8.96 -5.05 8.40
CA MET A 319 9.69 -4.62 9.60
C MET A 319 9.97 -3.12 9.55
N VAL A 320 10.60 -2.63 8.49
CA VAL A 320 11.02 -1.22 8.39
C VAL A 320 9.81 -0.29 8.35
N ALA A 321 8.79 -0.60 7.56
CA ALA A 321 7.58 0.21 7.50
C ALA A 321 6.87 0.26 8.86
N GLY A 322 6.69 -0.88 9.51
CA GLY A 322 6.07 -0.95 10.84
C GLY A 322 6.86 -0.15 11.90
N VAL A 323 8.18 -0.26 11.92
CA VAL A 323 9.06 0.47 12.83
C VAL A 323 8.97 1.97 12.58
N LEU A 324 9.09 2.44 11.33
CA LEU A 324 9.03 3.87 11.00
C LEU A 324 7.68 4.49 11.35
N ILE A 325 6.58 3.81 11.04
CA ILE A 325 5.23 4.26 11.39
C ILE A 325 5.09 4.36 12.92
N SER A 326 5.53 3.34 13.65
CA SER A 326 5.47 3.33 15.11
C SER A 326 6.31 4.44 15.74
N ILE A 327 7.49 4.72 15.21
CA ILE A 327 8.34 5.84 15.66
C ILE A 327 7.59 7.17 15.46
N ALA A 328 7.09 7.44 14.27
CA ALA A 328 6.40 8.68 13.96
C ALA A 328 5.12 8.87 14.81
N THR A 329 4.33 7.81 14.98
CA THR A 329 3.16 7.81 15.87
C THR A 329 3.56 8.13 17.31
N SER A 330 4.70 7.61 17.79
CA SER A 330 5.23 7.91 19.12
C SER A 330 5.58 9.39 19.32
N TYR A 331 6.03 10.05 18.26
CA TYR A 331 6.28 11.50 18.24
C TYR A 331 5.06 12.33 17.89
N LYS A 332 3.88 11.71 17.77
CA LYS A 332 2.62 12.37 17.37
C LYS A 332 2.74 13.13 16.05
N LEU A 333 3.58 12.62 15.13
CA LEU A 333 3.71 13.16 13.80
C LEU A 333 2.68 12.47 12.90
N PRO A 334 1.72 13.20 12.36
CA PRO A 334 0.81 12.65 11.36
C PRO A 334 1.62 12.34 10.10
N LEU A 335 1.59 11.08 9.68
CA LEU A 335 2.22 10.63 8.45
C LEU A 335 1.27 9.76 7.65
N SER A 336 1.56 9.63 6.37
CA SER A 336 0.85 8.69 5.54
C SER A 336 1.48 7.31 5.62
N THR A 337 0.77 6.38 6.23
CA THR A 337 1.18 4.96 6.29
C THR A 337 1.38 4.38 4.90
N THR A 338 0.53 4.76 3.94
CA THR A 338 0.64 4.37 2.53
C THR A 338 1.95 4.89 1.90
N TYR A 339 2.35 6.13 2.18
CA TYR A 339 3.60 6.69 1.64
C TYR A 339 4.81 5.97 2.21
N VAL A 340 4.83 5.76 3.52
CA VAL A 340 5.93 5.06 4.18
C VAL A 340 6.09 3.65 3.64
N THR A 341 5.01 2.85 3.58
CA THR A 341 5.08 1.46 3.08
C THR A 341 5.50 1.39 1.61
N PHE A 342 4.94 2.26 0.77
CA PHE A 342 5.31 2.33 -0.64
C PHE A 342 6.77 2.74 -0.84
N MET A 343 7.23 3.75 -0.12
CA MET A 343 8.60 4.26 -0.25
C MET A 343 9.64 3.28 0.31
N VAL A 344 9.34 2.57 1.40
CA VAL A 344 10.18 1.48 1.90
C VAL A 344 10.30 0.37 0.83
N ALA A 345 9.18 -0.03 0.22
CA ALA A 345 9.19 -1.05 -0.83
C ALA A 345 9.96 -0.60 -2.08
N MET A 346 9.87 0.67 -2.45
CA MET A 346 10.63 1.23 -3.57
C MET A 346 12.13 1.31 -3.26
N GLY A 347 12.51 1.80 -2.07
CA GLY A 347 13.90 1.88 -1.63
C GLY A 347 14.54 0.49 -1.53
N SER A 348 13.84 -0.48 -0.94
CA SER A 348 14.31 -1.86 -0.84
C SER A 348 14.48 -2.52 -2.22
N SER A 349 13.55 -2.27 -3.15
CA SER A 349 13.64 -2.79 -4.52
C SER A 349 14.83 -2.20 -5.29
N LEU A 350 15.12 -0.92 -5.09
CA LEU A 350 16.30 -0.28 -5.68
C LEU A 350 17.59 -0.88 -5.12
N ALA A 351 17.70 -0.97 -3.80
CA ALA A 351 18.87 -1.51 -3.12
C ALA A 351 19.13 -2.98 -3.48
N ASP A 352 18.07 -3.73 -3.73
CA ASP A 352 18.11 -5.15 -4.11
C ASP A 352 18.43 -5.38 -5.60
N ARG A 353 18.74 -4.32 -6.34
CA ARG A 353 18.98 -4.39 -7.80
C ARG A 353 17.84 -5.13 -8.53
N ALA A 354 16.61 -5.01 -8.01
CA ALA A 354 15.43 -5.59 -8.65
C ALA A 354 15.08 -4.89 -9.97
N TRP A 355 15.66 -3.70 -10.21
CA TRP A 355 15.45 -2.89 -11.39
C TRP A 355 16.61 -3.05 -12.36
N GLY A 356 16.31 -3.41 -13.60
CA GLY A 356 17.27 -3.32 -14.69
C GLY A 356 17.62 -1.86 -15.01
N ARG A 357 18.72 -1.60 -15.72
CA ARG A 357 19.15 -0.23 -16.05
C ARG A 357 18.07 0.56 -16.81
N GLU A 358 17.37 -0.09 -17.71
CA GLU A 358 16.29 0.54 -18.48
C GLU A 358 15.02 0.67 -17.64
N SER A 359 14.62 -0.35 -16.89
CA SER A 359 13.42 -0.30 -16.06
C SER A 359 13.51 0.69 -14.90
N ALA A 360 14.70 1.02 -14.41
CA ALA A 360 14.90 1.98 -13.33
C ALA A 360 14.32 3.35 -13.66
N VAL A 361 14.49 3.85 -14.90
CA VAL A 361 13.98 5.15 -15.33
C VAL A 361 12.45 5.18 -15.32
N TYR A 362 11.82 4.10 -15.79
CA TYR A 362 10.36 3.96 -15.81
C TYR A 362 9.78 3.88 -14.37
N ARG A 363 10.44 3.14 -13.49
CA ARG A 363 10.01 3.00 -12.08
C ARG A 363 10.16 4.28 -11.30
N VAL A 364 11.26 5.02 -11.49
CA VAL A 364 11.43 6.35 -10.90
C VAL A 364 10.37 7.32 -11.43
N ALA A 365 10.03 7.27 -12.72
CA ALA A 365 8.92 8.05 -13.28
C ALA A 365 7.59 7.69 -12.61
N GLY A 366 7.34 6.39 -12.38
CA GLY A 366 6.18 5.90 -11.64
C GLY A 366 6.11 6.45 -10.22
N VAL A 367 7.22 6.42 -9.48
CA VAL A 367 7.32 6.98 -8.12
C VAL A 367 7.01 8.47 -8.11
N LEU A 368 7.62 9.24 -9.02
CA LEU A 368 7.38 10.69 -9.14
C LEU A 368 5.91 11.01 -9.49
N ASN A 369 5.30 10.22 -10.36
CA ASN A 369 3.90 10.37 -10.71
C ASN A 369 2.96 10.07 -9.53
N VAL A 370 3.28 9.05 -8.73
CA VAL A 370 2.55 8.73 -7.49
C VAL A 370 2.69 9.88 -6.49
N ILE A 371 3.90 10.42 -6.29
CA ILE A 371 4.14 11.57 -5.40
C ILE A 371 3.35 12.79 -5.90
N GLY A 372 3.36 13.09 -7.20
CA GLY A 372 2.55 14.15 -7.80
C GLY A 372 1.05 13.96 -7.54
N GLY A 373 0.54 12.73 -7.65
CA GLY A 373 -0.83 12.39 -7.29
C GLY A 373 -1.17 12.65 -5.82
N TRP A 374 -0.21 12.48 -4.93
CA TRP A 374 -0.39 12.78 -3.50
C TRP A 374 -0.58 14.28 -3.25
N PHE A 375 0.24 15.12 -3.90
CA PHE A 375 0.08 16.58 -3.82
C PHE A 375 -1.26 17.03 -4.38
N PHE A 376 -1.66 16.47 -5.52
CA PHE A 376 -2.96 16.75 -6.11
C PHE A 376 -4.11 16.36 -5.18
N THR A 377 -4.01 15.21 -4.51
CA THR A 377 -5.00 14.79 -3.51
C THR A 377 -5.10 15.80 -2.35
N ALA A 378 -3.97 16.28 -1.84
CA ALA A 378 -3.94 17.27 -0.77
C ALA A 378 -4.61 18.58 -1.19
N LEU A 379 -4.28 19.08 -2.40
CA LEU A 379 -4.86 20.31 -2.96
C LEU A 379 -6.39 20.19 -3.13
N VAL A 380 -6.85 19.07 -3.73
CA VAL A 380 -8.29 18.84 -3.93
C VAL A 380 -9.03 18.72 -2.60
N ALA A 381 -8.46 18.00 -1.63
CA ALA A 381 -9.05 17.84 -0.30
C ALA A 381 -9.19 19.19 0.42
N PHE A 382 -8.13 19.98 0.42
CA PHE A 382 -8.12 21.34 0.99
C PHE A 382 -9.20 22.24 0.35
N SER A 383 -9.20 22.31 -0.98
CA SER A 383 -10.13 23.17 -1.72
C SER A 383 -11.58 22.74 -1.56
N ALA A 384 -11.84 21.43 -1.66
CA ALA A 384 -13.20 20.89 -1.52
C ALA A 384 -13.76 21.13 -0.09
N ALA A 385 -12.95 20.90 0.93
CA ALA A 385 -13.37 21.12 2.31
C ALA A 385 -13.62 22.60 2.61
N GLY A 386 -12.79 23.51 2.08
CA GLY A 386 -13.01 24.94 2.18
C GLY A 386 -14.32 25.39 1.53
N VAL A 387 -14.62 24.89 0.32
CA VAL A 387 -15.89 25.17 -0.36
C VAL A 387 -17.08 24.62 0.43
N ILE A 388 -16.99 23.41 0.94
CA ILE A 388 -18.07 22.80 1.76
C ILE A 388 -18.30 23.59 3.04
N ALA A 389 -17.23 23.99 3.73
CA ALA A 389 -17.33 24.83 4.94
C ALA A 389 -18.03 26.16 4.65
N TYR A 390 -17.69 26.81 3.53
CA TYR A 390 -18.33 28.04 3.07
C TYR A 390 -19.82 27.82 2.76
N LEU A 391 -20.17 26.74 2.06
CA LEU A 391 -21.58 26.40 1.78
C LEU A 391 -22.38 26.13 3.06
N ILE A 392 -21.79 25.47 4.04
CA ILE A 392 -22.43 25.24 5.34
C ILE A 392 -22.64 26.56 6.09
N HIS A 393 -21.67 27.47 6.03
CA HIS A 393 -21.81 28.79 6.64
C HIS A 393 -22.98 29.58 6.03
N LEU A 394 -23.13 29.56 4.69
CA LEU A 394 -24.22 30.29 4.02
C LEU A 394 -25.61 29.67 4.25
N GLY A 395 -25.71 28.36 4.18
CA GLY A 395 -27.00 27.65 4.20
C GLY A 395 -27.39 27.03 5.55
N GLY A 396 -26.47 27.08 6.54
CA GLY A 396 -26.74 26.53 7.88
C GLY A 396 -27.20 25.06 7.87
N PRO A 397 -28.18 24.70 8.71
CA PRO A 397 -28.70 23.32 8.80
C PRO A 397 -29.27 22.78 7.47
N THR A 398 -29.83 23.67 6.65
CA THR A 398 -30.40 23.28 5.34
C THR A 398 -29.28 22.80 4.40
N ALA A 399 -28.15 23.50 4.33
CA ALA A 399 -27.00 23.08 3.55
C ALA A 399 -26.44 21.74 4.02
N ILE A 400 -26.37 21.52 5.33
CA ILE A 400 -25.94 20.24 5.92
C ILE A 400 -26.87 19.12 5.46
N ALA A 401 -28.19 19.30 5.53
CA ALA A 401 -29.17 18.30 5.12
C ALA A 401 -29.03 17.95 3.62
N VAL A 402 -28.88 18.97 2.76
CA VAL A 402 -28.69 18.77 1.32
C VAL A 402 -27.38 18.04 1.03
N LEU A 403 -26.28 18.42 1.66
CA LEU A 403 -24.98 17.77 1.49
C LEU A 403 -25.03 16.31 1.95
N LEU A 404 -25.64 16.01 3.09
CA LEU A 404 -25.85 14.64 3.56
C LEU A 404 -26.70 13.83 2.59
N PHE A 405 -27.75 14.42 2.04
CA PHE A 405 -28.58 13.76 1.03
C PHE A 405 -27.79 13.43 -0.24
N ILE A 406 -26.97 14.36 -0.73
CA ILE A 406 -26.07 14.12 -1.88
C ILE A 406 -25.08 12.98 -1.58
N VAL A 407 -24.51 12.92 -0.39
CA VAL A 407 -23.62 11.85 0.04
C VAL A 407 -24.36 10.50 0.03
N LEU A 408 -25.56 10.43 0.58
CA LEU A 408 -26.38 9.21 0.59
C LEU A 408 -26.75 8.76 -0.83
N LEU A 409 -27.10 9.68 -1.73
CA LEU A 409 -27.35 9.38 -3.13
C LEU A 409 -26.11 8.80 -3.84
N ASN A 410 -24.95 9.40 -3.59
CA ASN A 410 -23.68 8.89 -4.14
C ASN A 410 -23.36 7.47 -3.63
N PHE A 411 -23.56 7.21 -2.33
CA PHE A 411 -23.38 5.87 -1.77
C PHE A 411 -24.34 4.86 -2.39
N SER A 412 -25.61 5.20 -2.47
CA SER A 412 -26.66 4.34 -3.08
C SER A 412 -26.38 4.06 -4.54
N SER A 413 -26.06 5.07 -5.34
CA SER A 413 -25.71 4.94 -6.76
C SER A 413 -24.47 4.08 -6.97
N ASN A 414 -23.43 4.29 -6.19
CA ASN A 414 -22.22 3.48 -6.22
C ASN A 414 -22.47 2.02 -5.81
N TYR A 415 -23.34 1.79 -4.84
CA TYR A 415 -23.73 0.44 -4.39
C TYR A 415 -24.50 -0.29 -5.50
N ILE A 416 -25.54 0.35 -6.05
CA ILE A 416 -26.37 -0.20 -7.15
C ILE A 416 -25.52 -0.49 -8.39
N SER A 417 -24.67 0.45 -8.79
CA SER A 417 -23.75 0.28 -9.92
C SER A 417 -22.76 -0.88 -9.70
N ARG A 418 -22.30 -1.10 -8.47
CA ARG A 418 -21.41 -2.22 -8.13
C ARG A 418 -22.16 -3.56 -8.17
N VAL A 419 -23.35 -3.63 -7.59
CA VAL A 419 -24.18 -4.85 -7.62
C VAL A 419 -24.52 -5.22 -9.06
N LYS A 420 -24.87 -4.24 -9.90
CA LYS A 420 -25.15 -4.44 -11.33
C LYS A 420 -23.91 -4.91 -12.08
N LYS A 421 -22.75 -4.25 -11.88
CA LYS A 421 -21.46 -4.66 -12.46
C LYS A 421 -21.00 -6.04 -11.95
N SER A 422 -21.19 -6.35 -10.68
CA SER A 422 -20.82 -7.64 -10.11
C SER A 422 -21.67 -8.77 -10.72
N LYS A 423 -22.96 -8.55 -10.93
CA LYS A 423 -23.86 -9.51 -11.62
C LYS A 423 -23.53 -9.66 -13.10
N GLU A 424 -23.17 -8.59 -13.80
CA GLU A 424 -22.74 -8.62 -15.20
C GLU A 424 -21.35 -9.26 -15.40
N ILE A 425 -20.47 -9.22 -14.41
CA ILE A 425 -19.11 -9.75 -14.49
C ILE A 425 -19.03 -11.22 -14.00
N SER A 426 -19.99 -11.67 -13.18
CA SER A 426 -19.80 -12.94 -12.46
C SER A 426 -20.33 -14.18 -13.17
N ALA A 427 -21.13 -14.08 -14.23
CA ALA A 427 -21.75 -15.28 -14.79
C ALA A 427 -21.33 -15.69 -16.21
N GLU A 428 -20.92 -14.77 -17.08
CA GLU A 428 -20.77 -15.14 -18.51
C GLU A 428 -19.47 -14.72 -19.23
N ASP A 429 -18.66 -13.82 -18.68
CA ASP A 429 -17.63 -13.12 -19.46
C ASP A 429 -16.15 -13.39 -19.06
N ARG A 430 -15.85 -14.28 -18.12
CA ARG A 430 -14.45 -14.64 -17.82
C ARG A 430 -14.01 -15.87 -18.59
N LEU A 431 -12.85 -15.76 -19.24
CA LEU A 431 -12.17 -16.91 -19.79
C LEU A 431 -11.79 -17.86 -18.65
N LYS A 432 -12.08 -19.15 -18.80
CA LYS A 432 -11.78 -20.16 -17.79
C LYS A 432 -10.34 -20.62 -17.95
N LYS A 433 -9.62 -20.70 -16.86
CA LYS A 433 -8.29 -21.34 -16.83
C LYS A 433 -8.49 -22.82 -17.11
N ALA A 434 -7.61 -23.39 -17.93
CA ALA A 434 -7.62 -24.82 -18.17
C ALA A 434 -7.12 -25.55 -16.92
N GLU A 435 -8.00 -26.29 -16.28
CA GLU A 435 -7.72 -27.06 -15.07
C GLU A 435 -7.74 -28.58 -15.34
N SER A 436 -8.22 -28.99 -16.50
CA SER A 436 -8.33 -30.41 -16.85
C SER A 436 -6.99 -31.03 -17.19
N SER A 437 -6.71 -32.19 -16.63
CA SER A 437 -5.55 -33.01 -16.95
C SER A 437 -5.75 -33.95 -18.15
N SER A 438 -6.96 -34.08 -18.67
CA SER A 438 -7.31 -34.97 -19.78
C SER A 438 -7.38 -34.23 -21.12
N VAL A 439 -7.04 -34.90 -22.22
CA VAL A 439 -7.13 -34.34 -23.59
C VAL A 439 -8.54 -33.82 -23.90
N GLN A 440 -9.57 -34.58 -23.57
CA GLN A 440 -10.96 -34.19 -23.82
C GLN A 440 -11.37 -32.96 -23.01
N GLY A 441 -10.93 -32.87 -21.76
CA GLY A 441 -11.18 -31.69 -20.93
C GLY A 441 -10.51 -30.44 -21.48
N VAL A 442 -9.26 -30.55 -21.90
CA VAL A 442 -8.51 -29.44 -22.54
C VAL A 442 -9.21 -28.95 -23.81
N ILE A 443 -9.65 -29.85 -24.66
CA ILE A 443 -10.39 -29.50 -25.88
C ILE A 443 -11.69 -28.76 -25.54
N THR A 444 -12.43 -29.23 -24.56
CA THR A 444 -13.70 -28.62 -24.13
C THR A 444 -13.50 -27.23 -23.55
N GLU A 445 -12.51 -27.05 -22.68
CA GLU A 445 -12.17 -25.75 -22.06
C GLU A 445 -11.64 -24.77 -23.11
N SER A 446 -10.78 -25.25 -24.02
CA SER A 446 -10.26 -24.42 -25.13
C SER A 446 -11.38 -23.98 -26.08
N ALA A 447 -12.29 -24.89 -26.44
CA ALA A 447 -13.45 -24.57 -27.29
C ALA A 447 -14.38 -23.53 -26.64
N ALA A 448 -14.61 -23.63 -25.34
CA ALA A 448 -15.38 -22.64 -24.57
C ALA A 448 -14.71 -21.26 -24.56
N ASN A 449 -13.37 -21.21 -24.37
CA ASN A 449 -12.61 -19.96 -24.43
C ASN A 449 -12.62 -19.34 -25.84
N ILE A 450 -12.43 -20.15 -26.89
CA ILE A 450 -12.52 -19.69 -28.29
C ILE A 450 -13.90 -19.08 -28.53
N ALA A 451 -14.98 -19.81 -28.21
CA ALA A 451 -16.33 -19.35 -28.40
C ALA A 451 -16.61 -18.02 -27.68
N ASN A 452 -16.11 -17.87 -26.45
CA ASN A 452 -16.28 -16.67 -25.67
C ASN A 452 -15.53 -15.49 -26.30
N VAL A 453 -14.25 -15.67 -26.67
CA VAL A 453 -13.44 -14.60 -27.28
C VAL A 453 -14.02 -14.18 -28.63
N VAL A 454 -14.43 -15.14 -29.46
CA VAL A 454 -15.06 -14.86 -30.76
C VAL A 454 -16.39 -14.09 -30.58
N LYS A 455 -17.25 -14.54 -29.67
CA LYS A 455 -18.54 -13.87 -29.39
C LYS A 455 -18.31 -12.43 -28.89
N ARG A 456 -17.38 -12.24 -27.98
CA ARG A 456 -17.04 -10.92 -27.43
C ARG A 456 -16.35 -10.04 -28.48
N GLY A 457 -15.41 -10.60 -29.25
CA GLY A 457 -14.72 -9.92 -30.34
C GLY A 457 -15.67 -9.43 -31.40
N ASN A 458 -16.62 -10.27 -31.81
CA ASN A 458 -17.65 -9.90 -32.79
C ASN A 458 -18.54 -8.77 -32.27
N ARG A 459 -19.01 -8.86 -31.01
CA ARG A 459 -19.80 -7.79 -30.38
C ARG A 459 -19.04 -6.48 -30.35
N ILE A 460 -17.74 -6.51 -29.94
CA ILE A 460 -16.88 -5.33 -29.88
C ILE A 460 -16.70 -4.74 -31.28
N TYR A 461 -16.39 -5.58 -32.27
CA TYR A 461 -16.23 -5.17 -33.67
C TYR A 461 -17.47 -4.46 -34.20
N THR A 462 -18.64 -5.10 -34.03
CA THR A 462 -19.94 -4.52 -34.46
C THR A 462 -20.20 -3.17 -33.79
N ASN A 463 -19.95 -3.07 -32.47
CA ASN A 463 -20.15 -1.81 -31.75
C ASN A 463 -19.14 -0.73 -32.17
N VAL A 464 -17.89 -1.08 -32.51
CA VAL A 464 -16.91 -0.12 -33.04
C VAL A 464 -17.35 0.39 -34.41
N MET A 465 -17.80 -0.49 -35.31
CA MET A 465 -18.30 -0.10 -36.61
C MET A 465 -19.55 0.80 -36.52
N HIS A 466 -20.45 0.47 -35.60
CA HIS A 466 -21.64 1.29 -35.33
C HIS A 466 -21.27 2.65 -34.75
N GLY A 467 -20.36 2.68 -33.74
CA GLY A 467 -19.87 3.91 -33.14
C GLY A 467 -19.15 4.82 -34.14
N LEU A 468 -18.42 4.24 -35.09
CA LEU A 468 -17.79 4.99 -36.19
C LEU A 468 -18.84 5.57 -37.15
N ALA A 469 -19.85 4.77 -37.53
CA ALA A 469 -20.91 5.20 -38.45
C ALA A 469 -21.77 6.33 -37.85
N GLU A 470 -22.03 6.30 -36.54
CA GLU A 470 -22.85 7.28 -35.83
C GLU A 470 -22.05 8.40 -35.19
N HIS A 471 -20.72 8.40 -35.30
CA HIS A 471 -19.82 9.34 -34.62
C HIS A 471 -19.99 9.33 -33.09
N ASP A 472 -20.37 8.18 -32.49
CA ASP A 472 -20.55 8.03 -31.05
C ASP A 472 -19.21 7.76 -30.33
N LEU A 473 -18.61 8.85 -29.85
CA LEU A 473 -17.32 8.81 -29.14
C LEU A 473 -17.41 8.05 -27.79
N GLU A 474 -18.56 8.07 -27.11
CA GLU A 474 -18.73 7.35 -25.84
C GLU A 474 -18.75 5.84 -26.07
N LEU A 475 -19.46 5.38 -27.09
CA LEU A 475 -19.48 3.99 -27.47
C LEU A 475 -18.09 3.49 -27.87
N LEU A 476 -17.33 4.28 -28.63
CA LEU A 476 -15.97 3.95 -29.04
C LEU A 476 -15.03 3.85 -27.82
N LYS A 477 -15.07 4.80 -26.87
CA LYS A 477 -14.29 4.77 -25.63
C LYS A 477 -14.66 3.55 -24.76
N LYS A 478 -15.93 3.19 -24.69
CA LYS A 478 -16.40 2.01 -23.94
C LYS A 478 -15.87 0.71 -24.57
N ASN A 479 -15.90 0.60 -25.88
CA ASN A 479 -15.40 -0.56 -26.59
C ASN A 479 -13.87 -0.69 -26.48
N LYS A 480 -13.12 0.42 -26.56
CA LYS A 480 -11.67 0.42 -26.30
C LYS A 480 -11.32 -0.16 -24.93
N LYS A 481 -12.08 0.17 -23.88
CA LYS A 481 -11.89 -0.42 -22.53
C LYS A 481 -12.20 -1.93 -22.52
N GLN A 482 -13.20 -2.38 -23.29
CA GLN A 482 -13.55 -3.80 -23.40
C GLN A 482 -12.46 -4.60 -24.13
N ILE A 483 -11.86 -4.03 -25.17
CA ILE A 483 -10.73 -4.65 -25.89
C ILE A 483 -9.54 -4.85 -24.95
N VAL A 484 -9.13 -3.79 -24.24
CA VAL A 484 -8.01 -3.86 -23.28
C VAL A 484 -8.26 -4.93 -22.22
N LYS A 485 -9.51 -5.05 -21.75
CA LYS A 485 -9.89 -6.09 -20.79
C LYS A 485 -9.80 -7.49 -21.39
N LEU A 486 -10.30 -7.69 -22.61
CA LEU A 486 -10.25 -8.97 -23.29
C LEU A 486 -8.81 -9.40 -23.58
N SER A 487 -7.98 -8.47 -24.05
CA SER A 487 -6.55 -8.69 -24.28
C SER A 487 -5.82 -9.11 -22.99
N ALA A 488 -6.09 -8.41 -21.87
CA ALA A 488 -5.50 -8.77 -20.59
C ALA A 488 -5.93 -10.16 -20.07
N GLU A 489 -7.17 -10.59 -20.33
CA GLU A 489 -7.65 -11.93 -19.97
C GLU A 489 -6.96 -13.03 -20.84
N VAL A 490 -6.73 -12.77 -22.12
CA VAL A 490 -6.00 -13.69 -23.00
C VAL A 490 -4.51 -13.75 -22.61
N ASP A 491 -3.89 -12.62 -22.27
CA ASP A 491 -2.52 -12.58 -21.74
C ASP A 491 -2.43 -13.37 -20.41
N GLU A 492 -3.42 -13.25 -19.52
CA GLU A 492 -3.45 -14.04 -18.27
C GLU A 492 -3.55 -15.54 -18.50
N LEU A 493 -4.30 -15.97 -19.52
CA LEU A 493 -4.34 -17.38 -19.93
C LEU A 493 -2.98 -17.84 -20.48
N SER A 494 -2.32 -17.00 -21.27
CA SER A 494 -0.99 -17.29 -21.82
C SER A 494 0.07 -17.40 -20.74
N ASP A 495 0.04 -16.52 -19.74
CA ASP A 495 0.99 -16.54 -18.63
C ASP A 495 0.83 -17.77 -17.72
N ASN A 496 -0.37 -18.38 -17.71
CA ASN A 496 -0.65 -19.59 -16.92
C ASN A 496 -0.41 -20.90 -17.70
N VAL A 497 0.05 -20.84 -18.94
CA VAL A 497 0.32 -22.02 -19.78
C VAL A 497 1.27 -23.02 -19.11
N PHE A 498 2.30 -22.55 -18.42
CA PHE A 498 3.24 -23.40 -17.72
C PHE A 498 2.56 -24.29 -16.66
N TYR A 499 1.65 -23.71 -15.86
CA TYR A 499 0.90 -24.47 -14.86
C TYR A 499 -0.06 -25.47 -15.49
N PHE A 500 -0.63 -25.12 -16.64
CA PHE A 500 -1.48 -26.00 -17.40
C PHE A 500 -0.72 -27.22 -17.94
N ILE A 501 0.41 -27.02 -18.63
CA ILE A 501 1.22 -28.10 -19.20
C ILE A 501 1.76 -29.03 -18.11
N LYS A 502 2.08 -28.50 -16.94
CA LYS A 502 2.55 -29.28 -15.79
C LYS A 502 1.51 -30.23 -15.23
N ASN A 503 0.22 -29.88 -15.30
CA ASN A 503 -0.87 -30.68 -14.77
C ASN A 503 -1.39 -31.73 -15.78
N LEU A 504 -0.85 -31.74 -17.01
CA LEU A 504 -1.21 -32.75 -18.01
C LEU A 504 -0.53 -34.08 -17.73
N ASP A 505 -1.26 -35.18 -17.88
CA ASP A 505 -0.72 -36.52 -17.89
C ASP A 505 0.24 -36.71 -19.08
N GLU A 506 1.25 -37.60 -18.95
CA GLU A 506 2.23 -37.87 -20.03
C GLU A 506 1.57 -38.23 -21.36
N SER A 507 0.45 -38.94 -21.33
CA SER A 507 -0.34 -39.31 -22.51
C SER A 507 -1.04 -38.11 -23.18
N SER A 508 -1.13 -36.98 -22.49
CA SER A 508 -1.86 -35.77 -22.91
C SER A 508 -0.94 -34.61 -23.37
N LEU A 509 0.37 -34.85 -23.50
CA LEU A 509 1.34 -33.85 -23.95
C LEU A 509 1.03 -33.27 -25.33
N SER A 510 0.40 -34.04 -26.23
CA SER A 510 -0.06 -33.52 -27.52
C SER A 510 -1.13 -32.45 -27.40
N ALA A 511 -1.92 -32.45 -26.33
CA ALA A 511 -2.92 -31.44 -26.05
C ALA A 511 -2.27 -30.08 -25.67
N SER A 512 -1.03 -30.07 -25.19
CA SER A 512 -0.32 -28.84 -24.88
C SER A 512 -0.04 -28.00 -26.13
N ASN A 513 0.37 -28.63 -27.23
CA ASN A 513 0.58 -27.93 -28.50
C ASN A 513 -0.71 -27.35 -29.08
N PHE A 514 -1.80 -28.10 -28.95
CA PHE A 514 -3.13 -27.61 -29.34
C PHE A 514 -3.51 -26.37 -28.55
N TYR A 515 -3.36 -26.42 -27.21
CA TYR A 515 -3.68 -25.30 -26.32
C TYR A 515 -2.81 -24.06 -26.57
N LEU A 516 -1.50 -24.25 -26.82
CA LEU A 516 -0.58 -23.16 -27.18
C LEU A 516 -0.99 -22.47 -28.48
N ASN A 517 -1.37 -23.25 -29.50
CA ASN A 517 -1.83 -22.71 -30.79
C ASN A 517 -3.14 -21.92 -30.60
N VAL A 518 -4.07 -22.44 -29.79
CA VAL A 518 -5.32 -21.75 -29.46
C VAL A 518 -5.04 -20.39 -28.82
N LEU A 519 -4.16 -20.35 -27.81
CA LEU A 519 -3.77 -19.10 -27.15
C LEU A 519 -3.12 -18.11 -28.12
N GLY A 520 -2.26 -18.60 -29.03
CA GLY A 520 -1.68 -17.79 -30.09
C GLY A 520 -2.76 -17.12 -30.96
N TYR A 521 -3.72 -17.88 -31.45
CA TYR A 521 -4.82 -17.33 -32.27
C TYR A 521 -5.72 -16.35 -31.50
N LEU A 522 -6.01 -16.63 -30.22
CA LEU A 522 -6.77 -15.70 -29.39
C LEU A 522 -6.03 -14.38 -29.17
N LYS A 523 -4.71 -14.44 -29.03
CA LYS A 523 -3.85 -13.28 -28.90
C LYS A 523 -3.83 -12.45 -30.19
N ASP A 524 -3.65 -13.08 -31.34
CA ASP A 524 -3.68 -12.42 -32.65
C ASP A 524 -5.03 -11.73 -32.89
N MET A 525 -6.14 -12.38 -32.52
CA MET A 525 -7.47 -11.81 -32.62
C MET A 525 -7.65 -10.58 -31.74
N THR A 526 -7.24 -10.63 -30.48
CA THR A 526 -7.32 -9.47 -29.57
C THR A 526 -6.43 -8.33 -30.02
N GLN A 527 -5.23 -8.62 -30.53
CA GLN A 527 -4.32 -7.63 -31.09
C GLN A 527 -4.89 -6.94 -32.33
N SER A 528 -5.55 -7.71 -33.20
CA SER A 528 -6.25 -7.15 -34.37
C SER A 528 -7.37 -6.19 -33.97
N LEU A 529 -8.14 -6.53 -32.94
CA LEU A 529 -9.16 -5.64 -32.37
C LEU A 529 -8.56 -4.36 -31.77
N GLU A 530 -7.37 -4.46 -31.13
CA GLU A 530 -6.65 -3.28 -30.63
C GLU A 530 -6.25 -2.34 -31.77
N TYR A 531 -5.77 -2.86 -32.88
CA TYR A 531 -5.43 -2.02 -34.04
C TYR A 531 -6.64 -1.29 -34.59
N ILE A 532 -7.79 -1.96 -34.73
CA ILE A 532 -9.04 -1.34 -35.21
C ILE A 532 -9.47 -0.22 -34.24
N SER A 533 -9.26 -0.37 -32.94
CA SER A 533 -9.65 0.64 -31.95
C SER A 533 -8.71 1.85 -31.86
N LYS A 534 -7.56 1.81 -32.54
CA LYS A 534 -6.60 2.93 -32.58
C LYS A 534 -6.86 3.90 -33.72
N VAL A 535 -7.60 3.47 -34.70
CA VAL A 535 -8.08 4.29 -35.83
C VAL A 535 -9.26 5.14 -35.38
#